data_8090d99a36ff9d85365abeaf429b9d99
#
_entry.id   8090d99a36ff9d85365abeaf429b9d99
#
_cell.length_a   1.000
_cell.length_b   1.000
_cell.length_c   1.000
_cell.angle_alpha   90.00
_cell.angle_beta   90.00
_cell.angle_gamma   90.00
#
_symmetry.space_group_name_H-M   'P 1'
#
loop_
_entity.id
_entity.type
_entity.pdbx_description
1 polymer ?
#
loop_
_entity_poly.entity_id
_entity_poly.type
_entity_poly.pdbx_seq_one_letter_code
_entity_poly.pdbx_strand_id
1 'polypeptide(L)'
;MIQFLKGGAYTGELFAAQRLYPNLKILQYGITCPYSSLIRQGEAKCRGCGTCFPKRGKKDEEILRLAKMALETAERVISSGEYDLVILDEINNAFYFELVSVKDVLDILSKKPPYVEVVLTGRNAPQEIIDFADLVTEMNMVKHPYQKGITSRRGIEY
;
A
#
# COMPACT_ATOMS: atom_id res chain seq x y z
N MET A 1 -8.06 -2.28 -5.11
CA MET A 1 -6.99 -1.96 -4.12
C MET A 1 -5.89 -1.17 -4.83
N ILE A 2 -5.42 -0.10 -4.22
CA ILE A 2 -4.30 0.73 -4.69
C ILE A 2 -3.22 0.61 -3.62
N GLN A 3 -2.07 0.04 -4.00
CA GLN A 3 -0.95 -0.20 -3.09
C GLN A 3 0.12 0.87 -3.27
N PHE A 4 0.32 1.66 -2.25
CA PHE A 4 1.42 2.60 -2.15
C PHE A 4 2.71 1.86 -1.76
N LEU A 5 3.86 2.34 -2.23
CA LEU A 5 5.19 1.84 -1.86
C LEU A 5 5.48 0.37 -2.22
N LYS A 6 4.54 -0.33 -2.80
CA LYS A 6 4.73 -1.69 -3.29
C LYS A 6 4.90 -1.65 -4.81
N GLY A 7 6.02 -2.16 -5.28
CA GLY A 7 6.33 -2.33 -6.69
C GLY A 7 6.90 -3.72 -6.94
N GLY A 8 6.55 -4.29 -8.11
CA GLY A 8 7.03 -5.62 -8.48
C GLY A 8 6.13 -6.76 -8.02
N ALA A 9 6.13 -7.77 -8.82
CA ALA A 9 5.12 -8.80 -8.90
C ALA A 9 5.48 -10.08 -8.13
N TYR A 10 6.00 -10.01 -6.90
CA TYR A 10 6.24 -11.24 -6.14
C TYR A 10 5.36 -11.38 -4.89
N THR A 11 4.46 -10.45 -4.64
CA THR A 11 3.56 -10.49 -3.48
C THR A 11 2.38 -11.42 -3.73
N GLY A 12 2.01 -12.21 -2.72
CA GLY A 12 0.98 -13.26 -2.82
C GLY A 12 -0.40 -12.72 -3.17
N GLU A 13 -0.73 -11.51 -2.73
CA GLU A 13 -2.02 -10.86 -3.02
C GLU A 13 -2.26 -10.63 -4.52
N LEU A 14 -1.22 -10.40 -5.32
CA LEU A 14 -1.36 -10.28 -6.78
C LEU A 14 -1.82 -11.59 -7.43
N PHE A 15 -1.30 -12.72 -6.95
CA PHE A 15 -1.73 -14.04 -7.46
C PHE A 15 -3.17 -14.35 -7.04
N ALA A 16 -3.56 -13.97 -5.83
CA ALA A 16 -4.93 -14.11 -5.36
C ALA A 16 -5.89 -13.24 -6.19
N ALA A 17 -5.52 -11.99 -6.46
CA ALA A 17 -6.33 -11.06 -7.24
C ALA A 17 -6.59 -11.56 -8.67
N GLN A 18 -5.62 -12.22 -9.32
CA GLN A 18 -5.82 -12.81 -10.64
C GLN A 18 -6.95 -13.85 -10.68
N ARG A 19 -7.13 -14.60 -9.59
CA ARG A 19 -8.20 -15.60 -9.46
C ARG A 19 -9.55 -15.00 -9.07
N LEU A 20 -9.54 -13.79 -8.52
CA LEU A 20 -10.74 -13.05 -8.10
C LEU A 20 -11.19 -12.03 -9.14
N TYR A 21 -10.47 -11.91 -10.27
CA TYR A 21 -10.86 -11.03 -11.36
C TYR A 21 -12.23 -11.45 -11.96
N PRO A 22 -13.14 -10.52 -12.28
CA PRO A 22 -12.97 -9.06 -12.27
C PRO A 22 -13.27 -8.37 -10.93
N ASN A 23 -13.67 -9.12 -9.88
CA ASN A 23 -14.18 -8.57 -8.63
C ASN A 23 -13.09 -7.90 -7.78
N LEU A 24 -11.82 -8.28 -7.96
CA LEU A 24 -10.68 -7.65 -7.29
C LEU A 24 -9.64 -7.20 -8.32
N LYS A 25 -9.34 -5.89 -8.29
CA LYS A 25 -8.24 -5.29 -9.06
C LYS A 25 -7.21 -4.70 -8.12
N ILE A 26 -5.92 -4.98 -8.35
CA ILE A 26 -4.81 -4.41 -7.60
C ILE A 26 -3.93 -3.59 -8.54
N LEU A 27 -3.64 -2.35 -8.14
CA LEU A 27 -2.71 -1.46 -8.80
C LEU A 27 -1.57 -1.14 -7.83
N GLN A 28 -0.33 -1.31 -8.26
CA GLN A 28 0.86 -1.10 -7.43
C GLN A 28 1.63 0.12 -7.90
N TYR A 29 2.02 0.97 -6.95
CA TYR A 29 2.76 2.20 -7.16
C TYR A 29 3.96 2.25 -6.19
N GLY A 30 5.03 1.60 -6.59
CA GLY A 30 6.29 1.55 -5.84
C GLY A 30 7.45 1.11 -6.71
N ILE A 31 8.66 1.22 -6.19
CA ILE A 31 9.87 0.79 -6.89
C ILE A 31 9.89 -0.73 -7.02
N THR A 32 10.06 -1.21 -8.23
CA THR A 32 10.19 -2.65 -8.49
C THR A 32 11.49 -3.19 -7.92
N CYS A 33 11.40 -4.25 -7.13
CA CYS A 33 12.59 -4.96 -6.66
C CYS A 33 13.35 -5.57 -7.86
N PRO A 34 14.65 -5.28 -8.04
CA PRO A 34 15.41 -5.82 -9.17
C PRO A 34 15.52 -7.36 -9.15
N TYR A 35 15.30 -7.96 -7.98
CA TYR A 35 15.32 -9.41 -7.81
C TYR A 35 13.92 -10.04 -7.79
N SER A 36 12.86 -9.27 -8.08
CA SER A 36 11.48 -9.75 -7.95
C SER A 36 11.17 -11.00 -8.79
N SER A 37 11.72 -11.11 -10.00
CA SER A 37 11.55 -12.30 -10.84
C SER A 37 12.18 -13.55 -10.23
N LEU A 38 13.40 -13.45 -9.73
CA LEU A 38 14.11 -14.56 -9.08
C LEU A 38 13.44 -14.99 -7.77
N ILE A 39 12.96 -14.01 -6.99
CA ILE A 39 12.21 -14.28 -5.76
C ILE A 39 10.92 -15.03 -6.08
N ARG A 40 10.19 -14.60 -7.11
CA ARG A 40 8.96 -15.26 -7.57
C ARG A 40 9.19 -16.69 -8.04
N GLN A 41 10.29 -16.95 -8.75
CA GLN A 41 10.67 -18.29 -9.22
C GLN A 41 11.20 -19.20 -8.10
N GLY A 42 11.52 -18.62 -6.94
CA GLY A 42 12.09 -19.35 -5.79
C GLY A 42 13.60 -19.51 -5.87
N GLU A 43 14.26 -18.88 -6.85
CA GLU A 43 15.71 -18.90 -7.04
C GLU A 43 16.45 -17.91 -6.14
N ALA A 44 15.73 -16.93 -5.58
CA ALA A 44 16.27 -15.98 -4.60
C ALA A 44 15.30 -15.79 -3.43
N LYS A 45 15.82 -15.27 -2.32
CA LYS A 45 15.03 -14.84 -1.16
C LYS A 45 15.16 -13.34 -0.96
N CYS A 46 14.09 -12.68 -0.52
CA CYS A 46 14.17 -11.30 -0.09
C CYS A 46 15.11 -11.19 1.13
N ARG A 47 16.16 -10.39 0.99
CA ARG A 47 17.15 -10.15 2.06
C ARG A 47 16.88 -8.89 2.87
N GLY A 48 15.77 -8.19 2.60
CA GLY A 48 15.45 -6.93 3.28
C GLY A 48 16.45 -5.82 2.98
N CYS A 49 17.06 -5.79 1.79
CA CYS A 49 18.08 -4.79 1.42
C CYS A 49 17.55 -3.34 1.41
N GLY A 50 16.21 -3.16 1.38
CA GLY A 50 15.55 -1.85 1.43
C GLY A 50 15.68 -0.99 0.17
N THR A 51 16.23 -1.51 -0.93
CA THR A 51 16.42 -0.73 -2.18
C THR A 51 15.10 -0.36 -2.85
N CYS A 52 14.03 -1.12 -2.60
CA CYS A 52 12.69 -0.87 -3.14
C CYS A 52 11.79 -0.08 -2.16
N PHE A 53 12.32 0.42 -1.06
CA PHE A 53 11.56 1.11 -0.02
C PHE A 53 12.09 2.53 0.21
N PRO A 54 11.23 3.54 0.46
CA PRO A 54 11.66 4.90 0.74
C PRO A 54 12.51 4.95 2.02
N LYS A 55 13.43 5.90 2.06
CA LYS A 55 14.20 6.21 3.27
C LYS A 55 13.78 7.57 3.79
N ARG A 56 13.44 7.65 5.07
CA ARG A 56 13.04 8.92 5.70
C ARG A 56 14.12 9.99 5.50
N GLY A 57 13.70 11.19 5.13
CA GLY A 57 14.61 12.32 4.88
C GLY A 57 15.37 12.25 3.55
N LYS A 58 15.16 11.21 2.73
CA LYS A 58 15.65 11.20 1.34
C LYS A 58 14.48 11.42 0.40
N LYS A 59 14.55 12.51 -0.37
CA LYS A 59 13.62 12.72 -1.49
C LYS A 59 14.14 11.91 -2.68
N ASP A 60 13.37 10.89 -3.04
CA ASP A 60 13.55 10.11 -4.26
C ASP A 60 12.45 10.52 -5.23
N GLU A 61 12.85 11.16 -6.33
CA GLU A 61 11.89 11.72 -7.31
C GLU A 61 10.99 10.66 -7.92
N GLU A 62 11.51 9.45 -8.14
CA GLU A 62 10.71 8.36 -8.69
C GLU A 62 9.67 7.85 -7.68
N ILE A 63 10.03 7.74 -6.40
CA ILE A 63 9.08 7.38 -5.34
C ILE A 63 8.00 8.44 -5.20
N LEU A 64 8.37 9.73 -5.23
CA LEU A 64 7.41 10.83 -5.18
C LEU A 64 6.46 10.81 -6.38
N ARG A 65 6.99 10.59 -7.59
CA ARG A 65 6.21 10.48 -8.82
C ARG A 65 5.21 9.32 -8.73
N LEU A 66 5.63 8.15 -8.28
CA LEU A 66 4.77 6.97 -8.11
C LEU A 66 3.69 7.20 -7.06
N ALA A 67 4.03 7.81 -5.93
CA ALA A 67 3.06 8.13 -4.88
C ALA A 67 2.00 9.14 -5.39
N LYS A 68 2.40 10.14 -6.16
CA LYS A 68 1.48 11.09 -6.80
C LYS A 68 0.55 10.38 -7.78
N MET A 69 1.07 9.51 -8.65
CA MET A 69 0.26 8.71 -9.57
C MET A 69 -0.74 7.80 -8.83
N ALA A 70 -0.34 7.22 -7.69
CA ALA A 70 -1.23 6.44 -6.84
C ALA A 70 -2.39 7.30 -6.31
N LEU A 71 -2.08 8.51 -5.84
CA LEU A 71 -3.10 9.44 -5.32
C LEU A 71 -4.06 9.90 -6.41
N GLU A 72 -3.57 10.29 -7.58
CA GLU A 72 -4.40 10.65 -8.74
C GLU A 72 -5.32 9.48 -9.17
N THR A 73 -4.79 8.25 -9.10
CA THR A 73 -5.60 7.06 -9.39
C THR A 73 -6.64 6.82 -8.29
N ALA A 74 -6.29 7.03 -7.02
CA ALA A 74 -7.21 6.91 -5.90
C ALA A 74 -8.38 7.90 -6.05
N GLU A 75 -8.09 9.17 -6.34
CA GLU A 75 -9.11 10.18 -6.57
C GLU A 75 -10.07 9.77 -7.69
N ARG A 76 -9.54 9.40 -8.85
CA ARG A 76 -10.34 8.97 -10.00
C ARG A 76 -11.21 7.76 -9.70
N VAL A 77 -10.63 6.73 -9.04
CA VAL A 77 -11.32 5.47 -8.73
C VAL A 77 -12.41 5.67 -7.67
N ILE A 78 -12.14 6.46 -6.63
CA ILE A 78 -13.12 6.75 -5.57
C ILE A 78 -14.25 7.59 -6.15
N SER A 79 -13.93 8.64 -6.91
CA SER A 79 -14.93 9.55 -7.48
C SER A 79 -15.80 8.92 -8.58
N SER A 80 -15.30 7.86 -9.25
CA SER A 80 -16.07 7.16 -10.29
C SER A 80 -17.31 6.45 -9.76
N GLY A 81 -17.27 5.98 -8.50
CA GLY A 81 -18.33 5.17 -7.92
C GLY A 81 -18.50 3.78 -8.56
N GLU A 82 -17.52 3.34 -9.37
CA GLU A 82 -17.57 2.02 -10.05
C GLU A 82 -17.27 0.84 -9.11
N TYR A 83 -16.74 1.12 -7.92
CA TYR A 83 -16.32 0.11 -6.95
C TYR A 83 -17.05 0.34 -5.62
N ASP A 84 -17.58 -0.73 -5.04
CA ASP A 84 -18.20 -0.69 -3.71
C ASP A 84 -17.16 -0.45 -2.61
N LEU A 85 -15.93 -0.96 -2.80
CA LEU A 85 -14.84 -0.87 -1.84
C LEU A 85 -13.53 -0.46 -2.51
N VAL A 86 -12.89 0.59 -2.01
CA VAL A 86 -11.55 1.03 -2.41
C VAL A 86 -10.60 0.91 -1.22
N ILE A 87 -9.51 0.17 -1.40
CA ILE A 87 -8.47 0.02 -0.35
C ILE A 87 -7.23 0.80 -0.78
N LEU A 88 -6.80 1.75 0.05
CA LEU A 88 -5.56 2.51 -0.08
C LEU A 88 -4.51 1.85 0.84
N ASP A 89 -3.84 0.84 0.30
CA ASP A 89 -2.90 0.02 1.06
C ASP A 89 -1.56 0.73 1.25
N GLU A 90 -1.07 0.78 2.49
CA GLU A 90 0.16 1.47 2.92
C GLU A 90 0.11 3.02 2.76
N ILE A 91 -1.08 3.62 2.65
CA ILE A 91 -1.22 5.09 2.56
C ILE A 91 -0.69 5.78 3.83
N ASN A 92 -0.88 5.17 5.02
CA ASN A 92 -0.36 5.72 6.27
C ASN A 92 1.18 5.78 6.28
N ASN A 93 1.83 4.81 5.65
CA ASN A 93 3.28 4.86 5.45
C ASN A 93 3.67 5.96 4.45
N ALA A 94 2.86 6.21 3.41
CA ALA A 94 3.13 7.30 2.48
C ALA A 94 3.03 8.68 3.17
N PHE A 95 2.13 8.88 4.14
CA PHE A 95 2.13 10.06 4.99
C PHE A 95 3.41 10.15 5.84
N TYR A 96 3.78 9.05 6.50
CA TYR A 96 4.99 9.02 7.35
C TYR A 96 6.27 9.37 6.60
N PHE A 97 6.37 9.00 5.32
CA PHE A 97 7.48 9.34 4.44
C PHE A 97 7.31 10.67 3.70
N GLU A 98 6.26 11.44 4.01
CA GLU A 98 5.97 12.75 3.40
C GLU A 98 5.84 12.69 1.86
N LEU A 99 5.32 11.59 1.33
CA LEU A 99 5.14 11.36 -0.11
C LEU A 99 3.80 11.87 -0.62
N VAL A 100 2.79 11.94 0.25
CA VAL A 100 1.47 12.48 -0.03
C VAL A 100 1.01 13.35 1.15
N SER A 101 0.19 14.34 0.85
CA SER A 101 -0.38 15.22 1.86
C SER A 101 -1.61 14.60 2.51
N VAL A 102 -1.72 14.67 3.84
CA VAL A 102 -2.93 14.27 4.57
C VAL A 102 -4.14 15.06 4.09
N LYS A 103 -3.97 16.38 3.87
CA LYS A 103 -5.01 17.24 3.39
C LYS A 103 -5.58 16.79 2.04
N ASP A 104 -4.72 16.45 1.08
CA ASP A 104 -5.17 16.02 -0.25
C ASP A 104 -6.00 14.72 -0.17
N VAL A 105 -5.62 13.78 0.71
CA VAL A 105 -6.38 12.55 0.93
C VAL A 105 -7.73 12.85 1.59
N LEU A 106 -7.77 13.72 2.61
CA LEU A 106 -9.02 14.14 3.25
C LEU A 106 -9.95 14.84 2.25
N ASP A 107 -9.40 15.68 1.38
CA ASP A 107 -10.17 16.35 0.32
C ASP A 107 -10.78 15.33 -0.68
N ILE A 108 -10.08 14.26 -0.99
CA ILE A 108 -10.60 13.16 -1.82
C ILE A 108 -11.72 12.41 -1.08
N LEU A 109 -11.46 12.03 0.17
CA LEU A 109 -12.41 11.25 0.98
C LEU A 109 -13.72 12.02 1.25
N SER A 110 -13.63 13.33 1.46
CA SER A 110 -14.82 14.18 1.68
C SER A 110 -15.76 14.27 0.47
N LYS A 111 -15.26 13.99 -0.72
CA LYS A 111 -15.99 14.02 -1.99
C LYS A 111 -16.43 12.64 -2.49
N LYS A 112 -16.12 11.56 -1.74
CA LYS A 112 -16.49 10.20 -2.15
C LYS A 112 -18.01 10.04 -2.24
N PRO A 113 -18.52 9.25 -3.19
CA PRO A 113 -19.93 8.87 -3.17
C PRO A 113 -20.29 8.15 -1.85
N PRO A 114 -21.47 8.39 -1.26
CA PRO A 114 -21.79 7.86 0.08
C PRO A 114 -21.82 6.33 0.18
N TYR A 115 -22.05 5.65 -0.95
CA TYR A 115 -22.08 4.19 -1.02
C TYR A 115 -20.70 3.54 -1.27
N VAL A 116 -19.66 4.32 -1.54
CA VAL A 116 -18.31 3.80 -1.69
C VAL A 116 -17.65 3.69 -0.33
N GLU A 117 -17.26 2.48 0.06
CA GLU A 117 -16.45 2.26 1.25
C GLU A 117 -14.97 2.47 0.94
N VAL A 118 -14.24 3.13 1.85
CA VAL A 118 -12.79 3.33 1.68
C VAL A 118 -12.05 2.85 2.92
N VAL A 119 -11.04 1.99 2.69
CA VAL A 119 -10.17 1.47 3.75
C VAL A 119 -8.76 2.02 3.55
N LEU A 120 -8.19 2.62 4.58
CA LEU A 120 -6.81 3.08 4.64
C LEU A 120 -6.01 2.13 5.53
N THR A 121 -4.85 1.68 5.06
CA THR A 121 -3.99 0.80 5.87
C THR A 121 -2.58 1.38 6.02
N GLY A 122 -1.81 0.77 6.91
CA GLY A 122 -0.41 1.11 7.15
C GLY A 122 -0.13 1.46 8.60
N ARG A 123 1.09 1.95 8.83
CA ARG A 123 1.58 2.32 10.18
C ARG A 123 1.59 3.84 10.33
N ASN A 124 1.53 4.29 11.59
CA ASN A 124 1.62 5.71 11.94
C ASN A 124 0.52 6.55 11.27
N ALA A 125 -0.75 6.12 11.38
CA ALA A 125 -1.87 6.92 10.90
C ALA A 125 -1.84 8.32 11.54
N PRO A 126 -1.90 9.40 10.76
CA PRO A 126 -2.01 10.75 11.30
C PRO A 126 -3.30 10.93 12.10
N GLN A 127 -3.26 11.79 13.15
CA GLN A 127 -4.42 12.02 14.00
C GLN A 127 -5.62 12.53 13.20
N GLU A 128 -5.38 13.36 12.21
CA GLU A 128 -6.43 13.91 11.33
C GLU A 128 -7.18 12.82 10.54
N ILE A 129 -6.48 11.74 10.16
CA ILE A 129 -7.10 10.58 9.50
C ILE A 129 -7.90 9.76 10.51
N ILE A 130 -7.38 9.58 11.73
CA ILE A 130 -8.08 8.88 12.80
C ILE A 130 -9.37 9.62 13.18
N ASP A 131 -9.31 10.94 13.32
CA ASP A 131 -10.46 11.77 13.67
C ASP A 131 -11.53 11.82 12.56
N PHE A 132 -11.13 11.67 11.30
CA PHE A 132 -12.02 11.67 10.15
C PHE A 132 -12.71 10.31 9.91
N ALA A 133 -12.07 9.22 10.30
CA ALA A 133 -12.55 7.87 10.00
C ALA A 133 -13.76 7.49 10.86
N ASP A 134 -14.74 6.80 10.27
CA ASP A 134 -15.91 6.26 10.98
C ASP A 134 -15.56 5.04 11.85
N LEU A 135 -14.51 4.29 11.49
CA LEU A 135 -14.03 3.12 12.22
C LEU A 135 -12.51 3.06 12.19
N VAL A 136 -11.91 2.93 13.37
CA VAL A 136 -10.45 2.77 13.52
C VAL A 136 -10.14 1.50 14.29
N THR A 137 -9.25 0.68 13.74
CA THR A 137 -8.73 -0.52 14.39
C THR A 137 -7.21 -0.45 14.47
N GLU A 138 -6.66 -0.53 15.66
CA GLU A 138 -5.22 -0.63 15.89
C GLU A 138 -4.82 -2.08 16.12
N MET A 139 -3.93 -2.59 15.26
CA MET A 139 -3.39 -3.95 15.37
C MET A 139 -2.02 -3.92 16.03
N ASN A 140 -1.95 -4.26 17.30
CA ASN A 140 -0.73 -4.26 18.09
C ASN A 140 0.04 -5.57 17.95
N MET A 141 1.35 -5.46 17.65
CA MET A 141 2.25 -6.60 17.56
C MET A 141 2.64 -7.09 18.95
N VAL A 142 1.97 -8.14 19.44
CA VAL A 142 2.31 -8.78 20.72
C VAL A 142 3.56 -9.67 20.58
N LYS A 143 3.67 -10.40 19.46
CA LYS A 143 4.83 -11.24 19.10
C LYS A 143 4.99 -11.25 17.58
N HIS A 144 6.24 -11.29 17.11
CA HIS A 144 6.50 -11.39 15.66
C HIS A 144 7.69 -12.28 15.36
N PRO A 145 7.62 -13.14 14.32
CA PRO A 145 8.74 -13.99 13.91
C PRO A 145 10.02 -13.22 13.59
N TYR A 146 9.89 -12.01 13.07
CA TYR A 146 11.02 -11.12 12.77
C TYR A 146 11.91 -10.84 14.01
N GLN A 147 11.33 -10.76 15.21
CA GLN A 147 12.08 -10.59 16.46
C GLN A 147 13.01 -11.79 16.77
N LYS A 148 12.76 -12.94 16.12
CA LYS A 148 13.57 -14.15 16.20
C LYS A 148 14.49 -14.32 14.98
N GLY A 149 14.66 -13.27 14.15
CA GLY A 149 15.47 -13.32 12.93
C GLY A 149 14.84 -14.10 11.78
N ILE A 150 13.55 -14.46 11.87
CA ILE A 150 12.85 -15.15 10.78
C ILE A 150 12.46 -14.10 9.74
N THR A 151 13.02 -14.23 8.55
CA THR A 151 12.72 -13.35 7.39
C THR A 151 11.46 -13.81 6.66
N SER A 152 11.00 -13.00 5.69
CA SER A 152 9.82 -13.30 4.87
C SER A 152 9.90 -14.63 4.15
N ARG A 153 8.82 -15.40 4.17
CA ARG A 153 8.72 -16.76 3.63
C ARG A 153 7.71 -16.81 2.49
N ARG A 154 8.04 -17.61 1.49
CA ARG A 154 7.12 -17.84 0.37
C ARG A 154 5.88 -18.60 0.85
N GLY A 155 4.72 -18.16 0.38
CA GLY A 155 3.41 -18.74 0.74
C GLY A 155 2.89 -18.32 2.12
N ILE A 156 3.64 -17.47 2.86
CA ILE A 156 3.23 -16.90 4.15
C ILE A 156 3.21 -15.37 4.07
N GLU A 157 4.36 -14.73 3.82
CA GLU A 157 4.47 -13.28 3.72
C GLU A 157 4.50 -12.77 2.27
N TYR A 158 4.78 -13.65 1.28
CA TYR A 158 4.73 -13.32 -0.16
C TYR A 158 4.44 -14.53 -1.05
#